data_05e9ecf15cfe56073dde8bb4074a035f
#
_entry.id   05e9ecf15cfe56073dde8bb4074a035f
#
_cell.length_a   1.000
_cell.length_b   1.000
_cell.length_c   1.000
_cell.angle_alpha   90.00
_cell.angle_beta   90.00
_cell.angle_gamma   90.00
#
_symmetry.space_group_name_H-M   'P 1'
#
loop_
_entity.id
_entity.type
_entity.pdbx_description
1 polymer ?
#
loop_
_entity_poly.entity_id
_entity_poly.type
_entity_poly.pdbx_seq_one_letter_code
_entity_poly.pdbx_strand_id
1 'polypeptide(L)'
;LACRFYRDYTDSMFANDAAPASLADLPYLPVRAFKQFDLKSVPDDDVYKIMRSSGTSGSHSRIFLDRDTSRRQTVALSQCFAEHFGPSRFPMLVIDSPKTVEDRLSFSARTAGINGFSMFSRGRCFALDDHMKLDLDSIRTFLEEHTGKTIFLFGFTSVVWADFLNALEGCGDKLDLENAFLLHGGGWKKLENERVSNDSYKARIQRLTGCGRVHNYYGMVEQTGTIFIECEHGNMHATAQSDVITRDPATHRRLPHGETGLIQVFSSIQESYPGHSILTEDLGRTFDGASCGCGRATSIVEIDGRLPRAEVRGCSDAYS
;
A
#
# COMPACT_ATOMS: atom_id res chain seq x y z
N LEU A 1 11.97 13.32 21.86
CA LEU A 1 10.94 12.51 21.21
C LEU A 1 9.63 12.62 22.00
N ALA A 2 8.52 13.03 21.34
CA ALA A 2 7.26 13.29 22.02
C ALA A 2 6.54 11.97 22.41
N CYS A 3 6.68 10.89 21.64
CA CYS A 3 6.15 9.57 22.00
C CYS A 3 7.03 8.90 23.05
N ARG A 4 6.51 8.77 24.29
CA ARG A 4 7.23 8.15 25.41
C ARG A 4 7.64 6.71 25.11
N PHE A 5 6.72 5.89 24.60
CA PHE A 5 7.00 4.49 24.25
C PHE A 5 8.17 4.38 23.25
N TYR A 6 8.15 5.21 22.19
CA TYR A 6 9.22 5.18 21.19
C TYR A 6 10.57 5.54 21.79
N ARG A 7 10.63 6.57 22.65
CA ARG A 7 11.85 6.97 23.35
C ARG A 7 12.37 5.83 24.23
N ASP A 8 11.51 5.30 25.14
CA ASP A 8 11.91 4.26 26.08
C ASP A 8 12.38 2.98 25.35
N TYR A 9 11.72 2.65 24.22
CA TYR A 9 12.09 1.53 23.35
C TYR A 9 13.44 1.78 22.65
N THR A 10 13.64 2.95 22.06
CA THR A 10 14.87 3.27 21.35
C THR A 10 16.07 3.36 22.29
N ASP A 11 15.89 3.95 23.48
CA ASP A 11 16.93 4.03 24.51
C ASP A 11 17.35 2.62 24.99
N SER A 12 16.42 1.67 25.05
CA SER A 12 16.71 0.29 25.47
C SER A 12 17.38 -0.56 24.39
N MET A 13 17.04 -0.33 23.11
CA MET A 13 17.49 -1.18 21.99
C MET A 13 18.68 -0.62 21.24
N PHE A 14 18.85 0.69 21.26
CA PHE A 14 19.83 1.41 20.46
C PHE A 14 20.69 2.34 21.35
N ALA A 15 21.25 1.80 22.44
CA ALA A 15 21.96 2.52 23.49
C ALA A 15 23.27 3.24 23.03
N ASN A 16 23.36 3.66 21.79
CA ASN A 16 24.47 4.47 21.29
C ASN A 16 24.10 5.95 21.27
N ASP A 17 24.77 6.75 22.08
CA ASP A 17 24.66 8.21 22.10
C ASP A 17 25.16 8.91 20.81
N ALA A 18 25.67 8.17 19.84
CA ALA A 18 26.13 8.71 18.58
C ALA A 18 24.97 9.05 17.65
N ALA A 19 25.01 10.24 17.06
CA ALA A 19 24.06 10.61 16.02
C ALA A 19 24.10 9.59 14.85
N PRO A 20 22.93 9.18 14.30
CA PRO A 20 22.89 8.25 13.17
C PRO A 20 23.68 8.79 11.98
N ALA A 21 24.62 8.02 11.47
CA ALA A 21 25.42 8.40 10.31
C ALA A 21 24.71 8.14 8.98
N SER A 22 23.71 7.25 9.00
CA SER A 22 22.91 6.87 7.83
C SER A 22 21.47 6.50 8.22
N LEU A 23 20.58 6.36 7.23
CA LEU A 23 19.22 5.84 7.46
C LEU A 23 19.23 4.44 8.10
N ALA A 24 20.24 3.62 7.82
CA ALA A 24 20.36 2.29 8.39
C ALA A 24 20.61 2.29 9.90
N ASP A 25 21.13 3.41 10.45
CA ASP A 25 21.42 3.57 11.88
C ASP A 25 20.23 4.16 12.66
N LEU A 26 19.18 4.60 11.94
CA LEU A 26 17.98 5.12 12.59
C LEU A 26 17.27 3.99 13.37
N PRO A 27 16.88 4.24 14.62
CA PRO A 27 16.00 3.35 15.34
C PRO A 27 14.70 3.12 14.59
N TYR A 28 14.18 1.90 14.66
CA TYR A 28 12.93 1.52 14.01
C TYR A 28 11.96 0.88 14.99
N LEU A 29 10.67 1.00 14.70
CA LEU A 29 9.63 0.24 15.39
C LEU A 29 9.24 -0.98 14.55
N PRO A 30 9.09 -2.17 15.16
CA PRO A 30 8.38 -3.25 14.51
C PRO A 30 6.94 -2.85 14.22
N VAL A 31 6.44 -3.13 13.03
CA VAL A 31 5.06 -2.77 12.64
C VAL A 31 3.99 -3.32 13.61
N ARG A 32 4.27 -4.42 14.29
CA ARG A 32 3.38 -5.01 15.33
C ARG A 32 3.16 -4.08 16.52
N ALA A 33 4.09 -3.18 16.82
CA ALA A 33 3.94 -2.25 17.94
C ALA A 33 2.68 -1.38 17.78
N PHE A 34 2.32 -1.01 16.56
CA PHE A 34 1.09 -0.23 16.27
C PHE A 34 -0.22 -1.00 16.53
N LYS A 35 -0.17 -2.33 16.64
CA LYS A 35 -1.31 -3.16 16.99
C LYS A 35 -1.46 -3.35 18.50
N GLN A 36 -0.35 -3.26 19.22
CA GLN A 36 -0.27 -3.54 20.65
C GLN A 36 -0.37 -2.29 21.52
N PHE A 37 0.11 -1.16 21.00
CA PHE A 37 0.22 0.08 21.75
C PHE A 37 -0.43 1.26 21.03
N ASP A 38 -0.94 2.21 21.81
CA ASP A 38 -1.39 3.51 21.32
C ASP A 38 -0.20 4.46 21.21
N LEU A 39 0.44 4.46 20.04
CA LEU A 39 1.64 5.23 19.76
C LEU A 39 1.27 6.63 19.31
N LYS A 40 1.35 7.61 20.21
CA LYS A 40 1.03 9.02 19.96
C LYS A 40 2.24 9.89 20.28
N SER A 41 2.47 10.88 19.44
CA SER A 41 3.45 11.96 19.66
C SER A 41 2.78 13.31 19.96
N VAL A 42 1.45 13.32 20.03
CA VAL A 42 0.61 14.50 20.31
C VAL A 42 -0.36 14.20 21.46
N PRO A 43 -0.84 15.21 22.19
CA PRO A 43 -1.90 15.09 23.18
C PRO A 43 -3.21 14.53 22.55
N ASP A 44 -4.07 13.95 23.38
CA ASP A 44 -5.35 13.38 22.90
C ASP A 44 -6.26 14.44 22.28
N ASP A 45 -6.26 15.64 22.78
CA ASP A 45 -7.07 16.77 22.29
C ASP A 45 -6.65 17.23 20.88
N ASP A 46 -5.41 16.96 20.48
CA ASP A 46 -4.90 17.29 19.15
C ASP A 46 -5.17 16.17 18.12
N VAL A 47 -5.67 15.00 18.55
CA VAL A 47 -5.99 13.89 17.66
C VAL A 47 -7.23 14.22 16.82
N TYR A 48 -6.99 14.51 15.55
CA TYR A 48 -8.05 14.83 14.58
C TYR A 48 -8.74 13.59 14.02
N LYS A 49 -7.98 12.50 13.80
CA LYS A 49 -8.46 11.28 13.14
C LYS A 49 -7.68 10.06 13.60
N ILE A 50 -8.38 8.92 13.74
CA ILE A 50 -7.74 7.62 13.98
C ILE A 50 -7.93 6.75 12.74
N MET A 51 -6.83 6.31 12.14
CA MET A 51 -6.85 5.31 11.06
C MET A 51 -6.59 3.92 11.62
N ARG A 52 -7.18 2.90 10.99
CA ARG A 52 -7.03 1.50 11.40
C ARG A 52 -6.59 0.62 10.25
N SER A 53 -5.73 -0.36 10.51
CA SER A 53 -5.37 -1.37 9.50
C SER A 53 -6.48 -2.40 9.32
N SER A 54 -6.51 -3.07 8.16
CA SER A 54 -7.34 -4.26 7.95
C SER A 54 -6.68 -5.47 8.62
N GLY A 55 -6.97 -5.71 9.90
CA GLY A 55 -6.46 -6.90 10.58
C GLY A 55 -7.30 -8.14 10.26
N THR A 56 -6.66 -9.23 9.81
CA THR A 56 -7.30 -10.55 9.69
C THR A 56 -7.26 -11.35 11.00
N SER A 57 -6.54 -10.87 12.02
CA SER A 57 -6.25 -11.57 13.29
C SER A 57 -6.81 -10.89 14.53
N GLY A 58 -7.84 -10.05 14.39
CA GLY A 58 -8.54 -9.43 15.53
C GLY A 58 -7.88 -8.18 16.13
N SER A 59 -6.59 -7.93 15.95
CA SER A 59 -5.93 -6.69 16.38
C SER A 59 -5.57 -5.82 15.19
N HIS A 60 -6.02 -4.56 15.22
CA HIS A 60 -5.78 -3.56 14.18
C HIS A 60 -4.72 -2.56 14.65
N SER A 61 -3.81 -2.17 13.75
CA SER A 61 -2.97 -1.00 14.01
C SER A 61 -3.86 0.24 14.16
N ARG A 62 -3.52 1.09 15.11
CA ARG A 62 -4.19 2.38 15.36
C ARG A 62 -3.20 3.51 15.14
N ILE A 63 -3.53 4.39 14.20
CA ILE A 63 -2.69 5.50 13.80
C ILE A 63 -3.41 6.79 14.14
N PHE A 64 -2.82 7.56 15.05
CA PHE A 64 -3.39 8.78 15.60
C PHE A 64 -2.85 9.99 14.83
N LEU A 65 -3.70 10.67 14.09
CA LEU A 65 -3.33 11.79 13.24
C LEU A 65 -3.82 13.10 13.84
N ASP A 66 -2.93 14.08 13.93
CA ASP A 66 -3.30 15.48 14.02
C ASP A 66 -3.64 16.05 12.63
N ARG A 67 -4.10 17.30 12.57
CA ARG A 67 -4.47 17.95 11.31
C ARG A 67 -3.28 18.16 10.38
N ASP A 68 -2.12 18.49 10.94
CA ASP A 68 -0.91 18.78 10.17
C ASP A 68 -0.34 17.52 9.53
N THR A 69 -0.20 16.42 10.27
CA THR A 69 0.24 15.13 9.70
C THR A 69 -0.76 14.63 8.66
N SER A 70 -2.08 14.74 8.92
CA SER A 70 -3.11 14.37 7.94
C SER A 70 -2.99 15.18 6.64
N ARG A 71 -2.73 16.49 6.74
CA ARG A 71 -2.50 17.35 5.58
C ARG A 71 -1.23 16.97 4.82
N ARG A 72 -0.12 16.74 5.53
CA ARG A 72 1.15 16.30 4.92
C ARG A 72 1.00 14.99 4.16
N GLN A 73 0.29 14.00 4.74
CA GLN A 73 -0.03 12.74 4.08
C GLN A 73 -0.80 12.96 2.78
N THR A 74 -1.79 13.85 2.78
CA THR A 74 -2.59 14.19 1.60
C THR A 74 -1.73 14.85 0.51
N VAL A 75 -0.88 15.79 0.90
CA VAL A 75 0.02 16.50 -0.04
C VAL A 75 1.02 15.52 -0.66
N ALA A 76 1.68 14.69 0.17
CA ALA A 76 2.67 13.72 -0.31
C ALA A 76 2.04 12.70 -1.27
N LEU A 77 0.86 12.17 -0.94
CA LEU A 77 0.12 11.26 -1.82
C LEU A 77 -0.26 11.95 -3.15
N SER A 78 -0.67 13.23 -3.09
CA SER A 78 -1.02 14.00 -4.30
C SER A 78 0.20 14.24 -5.19
N GLN A 79 1.36 14.53 -4.61
CA GLN A 79 2.61 14.70 -5.36
C GLN A 79 3.02 13.37 -6.01
N CYS A 80 3.05 12.28 -5.25
CA CYS A 80 3.38 10.96 -5.77
C CYS A 80 2.44 10.53 -6.92
N PHE A 81 1.13 10.73 -6.77
CA PHE A 81 0.16 10.42 -7.82
C PHE A 81 0.38 11.29 -9.07
N ALA A 82 0.61 12.60 -8.89
CA ALA A 82 0.82 13.54 -10.00
C ALA A 82 2.11 13.25 -10.78
N GLU A 83 3.16 12.77 -10.13
CA GLU A 83 4.43 12.37 -10.77
C GLU A 83 4.26 11.16 -11.72
N HIS A 84 3.27 10.30 -11.46
CA HIS A 84 3.00 9.10 -12.27
C HIS A 84 1.91 9.31 -13.33
N PHE A 85 0.86 10.07 -12.97
CA PHE A 85 -0.37 10.15 -13.77
C PHE A 85 -0.75 11.58 -14.19
N GLY A 86 0.02 12.56 -13.74
CA GLY A 86 -0.29 13.99 -13.94
C GLY A 86 -1.20 14.57 -12.86
N PRO A 87 -1.35 15.90 -12.81
CA PRO A 87 -2.06 16.62 -11.74
C PRO A 87 -3.60 16.64 -11.92
N SER A 88 -4.09 16.04 -12.99
CA SER A 88 -5.53 16.06 -13.31
C SER A 88 -6.32 15.12 -12.41
N ARG A 89 -7.63 15.39 -12.29
CA ARG A 89 -8.59 14.43 -11.75
C ARG A 89 -9.27 13.70 -12.90
N PHE A 90 -9.49 12.41 -12.74
CA PHE A 90 -9.99 11.51 -13.77
C PHE A 90 -11.37 10.96 -13.41
N PRO A 91 -12.24 10.64 -14.37
CA PRO A 91 -13.35 9.71 -14.13
C PRO A 91 -12.77 8.40 -13.56
N MET A 92 -13.34 7.87 -12.47
CA MET A 92 -12.76 6.73 -11.74
C MET A 92 -13.69 5.53 -11.78
N LEU A 93 -13.19 4.41 -12.31
CA LEU A 93 -13.84 3.11 -12.21
C LEU A 93 -13.18 2.32 -11.06
N VAL A 94 -13.94 2.12 -9.98
CA VAL A 94 -13.51 1.35 -8.82
C VAL A 94 -13.83 -0.11 -9.05
N ILE A 95 -12.82 -0.97 -9.10
CA ILE A 95 -12.98 -2.42 -9.22
C ILE A 95 -13.24 -2.99 -7.83
N ASP A 96 -14.45 -2.76 -7.36
CA ASP A 96 -14.97 -3.16 -6.06
C ASP A 96 -16.50 -2.94 -6.03
N SER A 97 -17.16 -3.29 -4.90
CA SER A 97 -18.57 -3.04 -4.65
C SER A 97 -18.79 -1.70 -3.93
N PRO A 98 -19.89 -0.96 -4.19
CA PRO A 98 -20.24 0.24 -3.46
C PRO A 98 -20.40 -0.01 -1.95
N LYS A 99 -20.86 -1.19 -1.54
CA LYS A 99 -20.95 -1.58 -0.12
C LYS A 99 -19.64 -1.49 0.63
N THR A 100 -18.50 -1.66 -0.05
CA THR A 100 -17.18 -1.56 0.57
C THR A 100 -16.93 -0.19 1.21
N VAL A 101 -17.54 0.88 0.71
CA VAL A 101 -17.37 2.25 1.21
C VAL A 101 -18.57 2.78 1.99
N GLU A 102 -19.72 2.11 1.93
CA GLU A 102 -20.94 2.49 2.63
C GLU A 102 -20.91 2.11 4.12
N ASP A 103 -20.30 0.97 4.44
CA ASP A 103 -20.17 0.53 5.83
C ASP A 103 -19.15 1.36 6.60
N ARG A 104 -19.66 2.40 7.26
CA ARG A 104 -18.85 3.30 8.10
C ARG A 104 -18.35 2.65 9.40
N LEU A 105 -18.90 1.49 9.78
CA LEU A 105 -18.53 0.78 11.00
C LEU A 105 -17.38 -0.22 10.75
N SER A 106 -17.26 -0.76 9.53
CA SER A 106 -16.17 -1.66 9.17
C SER A 106 -15.14 -0.94 8.28
N PHE A 107 -14.29 -0.12 8.89
CA PHE A 107 -13.22 0.58 8.17
C PHE A 107 -12.13 -0.42 7.77
N SER A 108 -12.19 -0.92 6.54
CA SER A 108 -11.22 -1.86 5.98
C SER A 108 -10.10 -1.14 5.21
N ALA A 109 -8.98 -1.84 4.90
CA ALA A 109 -7.96 -1.30 4.00
C ALA A 109 -8.52 -1.02 2.60
N ARG A 110 -9.53 -1.79 2.16
CA ARG A 110 -10.23 -1.55 0.89
C ARG A 110 -10.95 -0.20 0.95
N THR A 111 -11.74 0.03 1.99
CA THR A 111 -12.42 1.31 2.24
C THR A 111 -11.44 2.48 2.29
N ALA A 112 -10.33 2.31 3.01
CA ALA A 112 -9.28 3.34 3.13
C ALA A 112 -8.64 3.66 1.77
N GLY A 113 -8.29 2.63 0.99
CA GLY A 113 -7.70 2.79 -0.34
C GLY A 113 -8.65 3.47 -1.31
N ILE A 114 -9.90 2.98 -1.43
CA ILE A 114 -10.90 3.56 -2.33
C ILE A 114 -11.14 5.04 -1.98
N ASN A 115 -11.35 5.35 -0.69
CA ASN A 115 -11.59 6.74 -0.26
C ASN A 115 -10.35 7.62 -0.44
N GLY A 116 -9.15 7.09 -0.17
CA GLY A 116 -7.89 7.81 -0.36
C GLY A 116 -7.67 8.18 -1.82
N PHE A 117 -7.82 7.23 -2.74
CA PHE A 117 -7.62 7.49 -4.16
C PHE A 117 -8.79 8.22 -4.84
N SER A 118 -9.99 8.22 -4.23
CA SER A 118 -11.13 9.02 -4.72
C SER A 118 -10.86 10.52 -4.74
N MET A 119 -9.86 11.02 -4.02
CA MET A 119 -9.46 12.43 -4.09
C MET A 119 -8.94 12.84 -5.49
N PHE A 120 -8.49 11.87 -6.30
CA PHE A 120 -8.02 12.06 -7.67
C PHE A 120 -9.13 11.86 -8.71
N SER A 121 -10.38 11.67 -8.27
CA SER A 121 -11.50 11.42 -9.16
C SER A 121 -12.36 12.66 -9.42
N ARG A 122 -13.03 12.65 -10.59
CA ARG A 122 -14.19 13.48 -10.95
C ARG A 122 -15.39 12.57 -11.13
N GLY A 123 -16.00 12.16 -10.03
CA GLY A 123 -17.01 11.12 -10.04
C GLY A 123 -16.41 9.70 -10.08
N ARG A 124 -17.18 8.74 -9.61
CA ARG A 124 -16.78 7.33 -9.55
C ARG A 124 -17.93 6.42 -9.89
N CYS A 125 -17.63 5.33 -10.60
CA CYS A 125 -18.48 4.19 -10.83
C CYS A 125 -17.85 2.97 -10.15
N PHE A 126 -18.66 2.01 -9.71
CA PHE A 126 -18.18 0.73 -9.21
C PHE A 126 -18.38 -0.35 -10.27
N ALA A 127 -17.38 -1.20 -10.46
CA ALA A 127 -17.42 -2.25 -11.46
C ALA A 127 -18.18 -3.50 -11.00
N LEU A 128 -18.39 -3.64 -9.69
CA LEU A 128 -19.10 -4.76 -9.07
C LEU A 128 -20.34 -4.25 -8.35
N ASP A 129 -21.40 -5.06 -8.38
CA ASP A 129 -22.64 -4.80 -7.67
C ASP A 129 -22.52 -5.06 -6.15
N ASP A 130 -23.62 -4.94 -5.44
CA ASP A 130 -23.75 -5.20 -4.00
C ASP A 130 -23.41 -6.64 -3.59
N HIS A 131 -23.38 -7.57 -4.53
CA HIS A 131 -23.09 -8.99 -4.34
C HIS A 131 -21.70 -9.38 -4.89
N MET A 132 -20.84 -8.39 -5.18
CA MET A 132 -19.53 -8.59 -5.79
C MET A 132 -19.58 -9.23 -7.19
N LYS A 133 -20.70 -9.08 -7.92
CA LYS A 133 -20.83 -9.53 -9.30
C LYS A 133 -20.53 -8.39 -10.26
N LEU A 134 -19.96 -8.74 -11.41
CA LEU A 134 -19.63 -7.77 -12.46
C LEU A 134 -20.89 -7.07 -12.98
N ASP A 135 -20.88 -5.73 -12.94
CA ASP A 135 -21.97 -4.87 -13.44
C ASP A 135 -21.54 -4.23 -14.77
N LEU A 136 -21.70 -4.99 -15.85
CA LEU A 136 -21.31 -4.54 -17.20
C LEU A 136 -22.13 -3.35 -17.69
N ASP A 137 -23.41 -3.26 -17.31
CA ASP A 137 -24.30 -2.19 -17.78
C ASP A 137 -23.86 -0.85 -17.18
N SER A 138 -23.57 -0.82 -15.86
CA SER A 138 -23.02 0.36 -15.21
C SER A 138 -21.65 0.74 -15.77
N ILE A 139 -20.78 -0.21 -16.04
CA ILE A 139 -19.47 0.03 -16.65
C ILE A 139 -19.63 0.66 -18.05
N ARG A 140 -20.47 0.08 -18.90
CA ARG A 140 -20.68 0.57 -20.27
C ARG A 140 -21.26 2.00 -20.28
N THR A 141 -22.29 2.24 -19.47
CA THR A 141 -22.86 3.59 -19.30
C THR A 141 -21.80 4.59 -18.87
N PHE A 142 -20.99 4.24 -17.88
CA PHE A 142 -19.91 5.10 -17.40
C PHE A 142 -18.87 5.39 -18.49
N LEU A 143 -18.49 4.40 -19.30
CA LEU A 143 -17.52 4.57 -20.38
C LEU A 143 -18.07 5.45 -21.50
N GLU A 144 -19.36 5.30 -21.84
CA GLU A 144 -20.06 6.15 -22.82
C GLU A 144 -20.11 7.62 -22.39
N GLU A 145 -20.44 7.90 -21.12
CA GLU A 145 -20.46 9.27 -20.54
C GLU A 145 -19.07 9.92 -20.51
N HIS A 146 -18.01 9.11 -20.57
CA HIS A 146 -16.64 9.58 -20.45
C HIS A 146 -15.80 9.30 -21.72
N THR A 147 -16.47 9.09 -22.87
CA THR A 147 -15.80 8.87 -24.15
C THR A 147 -14.72 9.91 -24.41
N GLY A 148 -13.55 9.45 -24.83
CA GLY A 148 -12.37 10.29 -25.13
C GLY A 148 -11.61 10.81 -23.91
N LYS A 149 -12.07 10.56 -22.67
CA LYS A 149 -11.34 10.91 -21.44
C LYS A 149 -10.47 9.75 -20.99
N THR A 150 -9.35 10.07 -20.33
CA THR A 150 -8.53 9.07 -19.65
C THR A 150 -9.29 8.59 -18.40
N ILE A 151 -9.42 7.28 -18.24
CA ILE A 151 -10.11 6.65 -17.10
C ILE A 151 -9.08 6.16 -16.07
N PHE A 152 -9.31 6.49 -14.82
CA PHE A 152 -8.55 5.96 -13.69
C PHE A 152 -9.25 4.70 -13.16
N LEU A 153 -8.59 3.54 -13.27
CA LEU A 153 -9.03 2.28 -12.68
C LEU A 153 -8.34 2.09 -11.34
N PHE A 154 -9.10 1.79 -10.30
CA PHE A 154 -8.54 1.46 -8.99
C PHE A 154 -9.12 0.17 -8.45
N GLY A 155 -8.28 -0.73 -7.94
CA GLY A 155 -8.74 -1.96 -7.31
C GLY A 155 -7.65 -2.66 -6.49
N PHE A 156 -8.06 -3.66 -5.71
CA PHE A 156 -7.12 -4.51 -4.99
C PHE A 156 -6.76 -5.73 -5.83
N THR A 157 -5.49 -6.12 -5.86
CA THR A 157 -4.95 -7.19 -6.71
C THR A 157 -5.83 -8.44 -6.73
N SER A 158 -6.23 -8.94 -5.54
CA SER A 158 -7.07 -10.13 -5.42
C SER A 158 -8.49 -9.92 -5.98
N VAL A 159 -9.09 -8.73 -5.79
CA VAL A 159 -10.45 -8.42 -6.28
C VAL A 159 -10.44 -8.23 -7.80
N VAL A 160 -9.44 -7.52 -8.31
CA VAL A 160 -9.26 -7.37 -9.76
C VAL A 160 -9.13 -8.74 -10.41
N TRP A 161 -8.32 -9.64 -9.84
CA TRP A 161 -8.08 -10.96 -10.40
C TRP A 161 -9.29 -11.87 -10.33
N ALA A 162 -9.86 -12.07 -9.15
CA ALA A 162 -10.89 -13.08 -8.91
C ALA A 162 -12.30 -12.61 -9.27
N ASP A 163 -12.65 -11.37 -8.88
CA ASP A 163 -14.04 -10.92 -9.02
C ASP A 163 -14.27 -10.20 -10.36
N PHE A 164 -13.28 -9.44 -10.85
CA PHE A 164 -13.45 -8.68 -12.08
C PHE A 164 -12.98 -9.44 -13.32
N LEU A 165 -11.71 -9.88 -13.38
CA LEU A 165 -11.17 -10.52 -14.60
C LEU A 165 -11.77 -11.91 -14.84
N ASN A 166 -12.01 -12.72 -13.79
CA ASN A 166 -12.66 -14.04 -13.97
C ASN A 166 -14.09 -13.87 -14.48
N ALA A 167 -14.85 -12.90 -13.94
CA ALA A 167 -16.22 -12.66 -14.39
C ALA A 167 -16.25 -12.12 -15.83
N LEU A 168 -15.36 -11.19 -16.18
CA LEU A 168 -15.27 -10.64 -17.53
C LEU A 168 -14.90 -11.72 -18.57
N GLU A 169 -13.96 -12.59 -18.23
CA GLU A 169 -13.57 -13.72 -19.09
C GLU A 169 -14.68 -14.77 -19.20
N GLY A 170 -15.41 -15.02 -18.09
CA GLY A 170 -16.52 -15.99 -18.04
C GLY A 170 -17.75 -15.57 -18.87
N CYS A 171 -18.03 -14.27 -19.01
CA CYS A 171 -19.11 -13.79 -19.86
C CYS A 171 -18.68 -13.62 -21.35
N GLY A 172 -17.40 -13.79 -21.66
CA GLY A 172 -16.87 -13.64 -23.02
C GLY A 172 -16.82 -12.20 -23.53
N ASP A 173 -17.07 -11.23 -22.67
CA ASP A 173 -17.03 -9.80 -22.99
C ASP A 173 -15.62 -9.22 -22.91
N LYS A 174 -15.44 -8.12 -23.61
CA LYS A 174 -14.24 -7.27 -23.54
C LYS A 174 -14.67 -5.83 -23.30
N LEU A 175 -13.85 -5.12 -22.54
CA LEU A 175 -14.02 -3.69 -22.36
C LEU A 175 -13.01 -2.94 -23.24
N ASP A 176 -13.36 -1.74 -23.64
CA ASP A 176 -12.43 -0.81 -24.30
C ASP A 176 -11.93 0.21 -23.28
N LEU A 177 -10.78 -0.11 -22.68
CA LEU A 177 -10.08 0.71 -21.69
C LEU A 177 -8.64 1.04 -22.16
N GLU A 178 -8.42 1.14 -23.47
CA GLU A 178 -7.10 1.50 -24.02
C GLU A 178 -6.62 2.87 -23.49
N ASN A 179 -7.54 3.84 -23.35
CA ASN A 179 -7.23 5.15 -22.76
C ASN A 179 -7.44 5.17 -21.23
N ALA A 180 -7.00 4.10 -20.54
CA ALA A 180 -7.09 4.01 -19.10
C ALA A 180 -5.72 3.71 -18.48
N PHE A 181 -5.63 3.92 -17.16
CA PHE A 181 -4.57 3.35 -16.34
C PHE A 181 -5.15 2.71 -15.09
N LEU A 182 -4.58 1.58 -14.69
CA LEU A 182 -4.95 0.86 -13.47
C LEU A 182 -3.86 1.04 -12.40
N LEU A 183 -4.28 1.48 -11.22
CA LEU A 183 -3.48 1.40 -10.00
C LEU A 183 -4.06 0.32 -9.10
N HIS A 184 -3.27 -0.71 -8.78
CA HIS A 184 -3.71 -1.80 -7.92
C HIS A 184 -2.68 -2.11 -6.83
N GLY A 185 -3.09 -2.76 -5.75
CA GLY A 185 -2.21 -3.14 -4.65
C GLY A 185 -2.86 -4.09 -3.66
N GLY A 186 -2.23 -4.30 -2.50
CA GLY A 186 -2.79 -5.09 -1.40
C GLY A 186 -2.58 -6.60 -1.48
N GLY A 187 -1.82 -7.10 -2.46
CA GLY A 187 -1.37 -8.47 -2.57
C GLY A 187 -2.48 -9.51 -2.86
N TRP A 188 -2.08 -10.77 -2.92
CA TRP A 188 -2.96 -11.90 -3.30
C TRP A 188 -3.82 -12.43 -2.16
N LYS A 189 -3.44 -12.18 -0.89
CA LYS A 189 -4.19 -12.59 0.32
C LYS A 189 -4.51 -14.09 0.34
N LYS A 190 -5.81 -14.45 0.31
CA LYS A 190 -6.27 -15.85 0.29
C LYS A 190 -6.01 -16.55 -1.04
N LEU A 191 -5.67 -15.81 -2.09
CA LEU A 191 -5.38 -16.30 -3.44
C LEU A 191 -3.87 -16.49 -3.68
N GLU A 192 -3.07 -16.62 -2.63
CA GLU A 192 -1.61 -16.79 -2.79
C GLU A 192 -1.24 -17.99 -3.66
N ASN A 193 -2.04 -19.06 -3.62
CA ASN A 193 -1.86 -20.23 -4.48
C ASN A 193 -2.20 -19.97 -5.97
N GLU A 194 -2.90 -18.88 -6.28
CA GLU A 194 -3.23 -18.45 -7.64
C GLU A 194 -2.28 -17.35 -8.14
N ARG A 195 -1.30 -16.98 -7.33
CA ARG A 195 -0.36 -15.91 -7.63
C ARG A 195 0.35 -16.17 -8.96
N VAL A 196 0.28 -15.18 -9.82
CA VAL A 196 1.01 -15.13 -11.10
C VAL A 196 2.08 -14.05 -11.07
N SER A 197 3.00 -14.08 -12.04
CA SER A 197 3.96 -13.00 -12.22
C SER A 197 3.26 -11.67 -12.55
N ASN A 198 3.94 -10.55 -12.27
CA ASN A 198 3.44 -9.22 -12.60
C ASN A 198 3.15 -9.09 -14.10
N ASP A 199 4.02 -9.62 -14.94
CA ASP A 199 3.83 -9.61 -16.40
C ASP A 199 2.61 -10.40 -16.83
N SER A 200 2.37 -11.58 -16.26
CA SER A 200 1.17 -12.39 -16.54
C SER A 200 -0.11 -11.68 -16.08
N TYR A 201 -0.06 -11.00 -14.94
CA TYR A 201 -1.16 -10.21 -14.42
C TYR A 201 -1.50 -9.05 -15.36
N LYS A 202 -0.51 -8.27 -15.78
CA LYS A 202 -0.65 -7.15 -16.74
C LYS A 202 -1.15 -7.63 -18.11
N ALA A 203 -0.57 -8.70 -18.62
CA ALA A 203 -0.97 -9.27 -19.91
C ALA A 203 -2.45 -9.70 -19.92
N ARG A 204 -2.94 -10.29 -18.81
CA ARG A 204 -4.35 -10.67 -18.71
C ARG A 204 -5.28 -9.45 -18.67
N ILE A 205 -4.91 -8.40 -17.93
CA ILE A 205 -5.66 -7.14 -17.92
C ILE A 205 -5.73 -6.55 -19.32
N GLN A 206 -4.58 -6.40 -19.97
CA GLN A 206 -4.51 -5.84 -21.32
C GLN A 206 -5.34 -6.65 -22.32
N ARG A 207 -5.29 -7.98 -22.27
CA ARG A 207 -6.05 -8.87 -23.16
C ARG A 207 -7.57 -8.70 -23.01
N LEU A 208 -8.07 -8.52 -21.78
CA LEU A 208 -9.51 -8.47 -21.49
C LEU A 208 -10.08 -7.06 -21.53
N THR A 209 -9.26 -6.05 -21.32
CA THR A 209 -9.72 -4.66 -21.15
C THR A 209 -9.06 -3.65 -22.10
N GLY A 210 -8.03 -4.02 -22.84
CA GLY A 210 -7.22 -3.07 -23.63
C GLY A 210 -6.26 -2.21 -22.79
N CYS A 211 -6.44 -2.14 -21.45
CA CYS A 211 -5.63 -1.29 -20.58
C CYS A 211 -4.18 -1.79 -20.50
N GLY A 212 -3.25 -1.07 -21.13
CA GLY A 212 -1.80 -1.37 -21.11
C GLY A 212 -1.02 -0.66 -19.98
N ARG A 213 -1.60 0.36 -19.35
CA ARG A 213 -0.96 1.13 -18.27
C ARG A 213 -1.39 0.57 -16.91
N VAL A 214 -0.71 -0.47 -16.46
CA VAL A 214 -1.02 -1.17 -15.20
C VAL A 214 0.12 -0.98 -14.22
N HIS A 215 -0.18 -0.42 -13.05
CA HIS A 215 0.78 -0.06 -12.01
C HIS A 215 0.40 -0.71 -10.69
N ASN A 216 1.33 -1.43 -10.10
CA ASN A 216 1.19 -1.91 -8.72
C ASN A 216 1.61 -0.81 -7.74
N TYR A 217 1.12 -0.87 -6.50
CA TYR A 217 1.66 -0.05 -5.43
C TYR A 217 1.81 -0.83 -4.13
N TYR A 218 2.82 -0.47 -3.37
CA TYR A 218 3.03 -0.93 -2.01
C TYR A 218 2.84 0.24 -1.04
N GLY A 219 2.11 -0.02 0.05
CA GLY A 219 1.87 0.97 1.10
C GLY A 219 1.20 0.35 2.30
N MET A 220 1.25 1.04 3.42
CA MET A 220 0.67 0.61 4.69
C MET A 220 0.01 1.77 5.42
N VAL A 221 -0.94 1.45 6.30
CA VAL A 221 -1.65 2.48 7.08
C VAL A 221 -0.71 3.21 8.04
N GLU A 222 0.33 2.54 8.50
CA GLU A 222 1.36 3.08 9.39
C GLU A 222 2.24 4.14 8.72
N GLN A 223 2.25 4.20 7.37
CA GLN A 223 2.95 5.23 6.60
C GLN A 223 2.09 5.76 5.44
N THR A 224 0.82 6.04 5.70
CA THR A 224 -0.08 6.66 4.72
C THR A 224 0.55 7.94 4.15
N GLY A 225 0.40 8.13 2.85
CA GLY A 225 0.94 9.27 2.11
C GLY A 225 2.29 9.01 1.43
N THR A 226 3.07 8.05 1.90
CA THR A 226 4.30 7.58 1.27
C THR A 226 4.11 6.16 0.75
N ILE A 227 3.59 6.05 -0.48
CA ILE A 227 3.39 4.78 -1.17
C ILE A 227 4.44 4.61 -2.27
N PHE A 228 4.81 3.37 -2.55
CA PHE A 228 5.75 3.02 -3.61
C PHE A 228 4.94 2.62 -4.83
N ILE A 229 4.92 3.45 -5.87
CA ILE A 229 4.19 3.17 -7.11
C ILE A 229 5.14 2.60 -8.15
N GLU A 230 4.67 1.59 -8.86
CA GLU A 230 5.37 0.97 -9.96
C GLU A 230 5.47 1.93 -11.15
N CYS A 231 6.68 2.14 -11.64
CA CYS A 231 6.95 2.95 -12.83
C CYS A 231 6.65 2.19 -14.14
N GLU A 232 6.83 2.84 -15.27
CA GLU A 232 6.66 2.28 -16.62
C GLU A 232 7.60 1.11 -16.94
N HIS A 233 8.69 0.95 -16.16
CA HIS A 233 9.65 -0.15 -16.28
C HIS A 233 9.37 -1.30 -15.28
N GLY A 234 8.26 -1.25 -14.55
CA GLY A 234 7.87 -2.32 -13.64
C GLY A 234 8.50 -2.27 -12.24
N ASN A 235 9.18 -1.17 -11.87
CA ASN A 235 9.87 -1.01 -10.60
C ASN A 235 9.10 -0.09 -9.64
N MET A 236 8.87 -0.51 -8.40
CA MET A 236 8.24 0.33 -7.38
C MET A 236 9.28 1.25 -6.74
N HIS A 237 9.12 2.56 -6.94
CA HIS A 237 10.03 3.58 -6.42
C HIS A 237 9.55 4.20 -5.12
N ALA A 238 10.50 4.52 -4.23
CA ALA A 238 10.27 5.43 -3.11
C ALA A 238 9.86 6.83 -3.60
N THR A 239 9.25 7.60 -2.74
CA THR A 239 8.91 9.01 -3.01
C THR A 239 10.02 9.93 -2.51
N ALA A 240 9.94 11.23 -2.82
CA ALA A 240 10.87 12.23 -2.28
C ALA A 240 10.84 12.33 -0.72
N GLN A 241 9.77 11.84 -0.08
CA GLN A 241 9.57 11.86 1.38
C GLN A 241 9.79 10.48 2.02
N SER A 242 10.20 9.47 1.27
CA SER A 242 10.38 8.10 1.78
C SER A 242 11.64 7.44 1.25
N ASP A 243 12.06 6.40 1.94
CA ASP A 243 13.14 5.53 1.50
C ASP A 243 12.91 4.11 2.02
N VAL A 244 13.72 3.16 1.58
CA VAL A 244 13.58 1.74 1.93
C VAL A 244 14.93 1.04 1.95
N ILE A 245 15.11 0.16 2.92
CA ILE A 245 16.25 -0.77 2.97
C ILE A 245 15.75 -2.17 3.31
N THR A 246 16.60 -3.17 3.11
CA THR A 246 16.37 -4.53 3.59
C THR A 246 17.30 -4.87 4.75
N ARG A 247 16.79 -5.69 5.69
CA ARG A 247 17.55 -6.19 6.85
C ARG A 247 17.51 -7.71 6.90
N ASP A 248 18.62 -8.27 7.30
CA ASP A 248 18.71 -9.70 7.61
C ASP A 248 17.70 -10.06 8.73
N PRO A 249 16.84 -11.08 8.54
CA PRO A 249 15.81 -11.41 9.52
C PRO A 249 16.34 -11.89 10.88
N ALA A 250 17.59 -12.43 10.95
CA ALA A 250 18.15 -12.97 12.17
C ALA A 250 19.02 -11.94 12.92
N THR A 251 19.81 -11.16 12.19
CA THR A 251 20.78 -10.21 12.78
C THR A 251 20.31 -8.78 12.76
N HIS A 252 19.25 -8.46 11.98
CA HIS A 252 18.71 -7.14 11.70
C HIS A 252 19.74 -6.15 11.10
N ARG A 253 20.88 -6.63 10.62
CA ARG A 253 21.85 -5.82 9.89
C ARG A 253 21.31 -5.45 8.51
N ARG A 254 21.64 -4.24 8.04
CA ARG A 254 21.33 -3.84 6.67
C ARG A 254 21.96 -4.82 5.69
N LEU A 255 21.18 -5.22 4.67
CA LEU A 255 21.64 -6.02 3.55
C LEU A 255 22.03 -5.15 2.35
N PRO A 256 22.95 -5.61 1.51
CA PRO A 256 23.23 -5.02 0.20
C PRO A 256 22.00 -5.05 -0.71
N HIS A 257 22.01 -4.20 -1.76
CA HIS A 257 21.00 -4.26 -2.81
C HIS A 257 20.97 -5.64 -3.48
N GLY A 258 19.77 -6.10 -3.82
CA GLY A 258 19.53 -7.40 -4.46
C GLY A 258 19.37 -8.56 -3.48
N GLU A 259 19.73 -8.41 -2.20
CA GLU A 259 19.56 -9.46 -1.20
C GLU A 259 18.18 -9.39 -0.55
N THR A 260 17.52 -10.56 -0.43
CA THR A 260 16.20 -10.67 0.20
C THR A 260 16.31 -10.56 1.72
N GLY A 261 15.52 -9.64 2.30
CA GLY A 261 15.45 -9.44 3.73
C GLY A 261 14.12 -8.83 4.17
N LEU A 262 14.00 -8.54 5.48
CA LEU A 262 12.89 -7.77 6.03
C LEU A 262 12.96 -6.34 5.51
N ILE A 263 11.84 -5.84 5.02
CA ILE A 263 11.73 -4.48 4.51
C ILE A 263 11.60 -3.52 5.69
N GLN A 264 12.49 -2.52 5.74
CA GLN A 264 12.33 -1.35 6.59
C GLN A 264 12.03 -0.15 5.72
N VAL A 265 10.95 0.54 6.05
CA VAL A 265 10.49 1.75 5.34
C VAL A 265 10.69 2.99 6.19
N PHE A 266 11.06 4.08 5.53
CA PHE A 266 11.25 5.38 6.13
C PHE A 266 10.29 6.40 5.54
N SER A 267 9.87 7.36 6.35
CA SER A 267 9.05 8.47 5.90
C SER A 267 9.28 9.71 6.74
N SER A 268 9.39 10.84 6.10
CA SER A 268 9.64 12.13 6.76
C SER A 268 8.37 12.90 7.13
N ILE A 269 7.19 12.35 6.86
CA ILE A 269 5.92 13.10 7.01
C ILE A 269 5.13 12.79 8.28
N GLN A 270 5.47 11.70 9.02
CA GLN A 270 4.78 11.32 10.25
C GLN A 270 5.36 12.08 11.45
N GLU A 271 4.55 12.96 12.05
CA GLU A 271 4.92 13.72 13.24
C GLU A 271 4.01 13.40 14.44
N SER A 272 2.71 13.20 14.22
CA SER A 272 1.75 12.92 15.29
C SER A 272 1.88 11.52 15.91
N TYR A 273 2.70 10.67 15.33
CA TYR A 273 3.02 9.32 15.81
C TYR A 273 4.40 8.88 15.29
N PRO A 274 5.07 7.90 15.94
CA PRO A 274 6.43 7.50 15.58
C PRO A 274 6.47 6.55 14.35
N GLY A 275 5.93 7.01 13.21
CA GLY A 275 5.83 6.24 11.96
C GLY A 275 6.98 6.48 10.97
N HIS A 276 8.02 7.22 11.38
CA HIS A 276 9.09 7.64 10.48
C HIS A 276 10.07 6.52 10.08
N SER A 277 10.17 5.45 10.85
CA SER A 277 11.06 4.31 10.60
C SER A 277 10.42 3.02 11.11
N ILE A 278 9.98 2.15 10.20
CA ILE A 278 9.19 0.96 10.52
C ILE A 278 9.83 -0.28 9.90
N LEU A 279 10.15 -1.27 10.73
CA LEU A 279 10.48 -2.61 10.27
C LEU A 279 9.20 -3.40 10.05
N THR A 280 8.96 -3.79 8.81
CA THR A 280 7.75 -4.52 8.39
C THR A 280 7.87 -6.02 8.67
N GLU A 281 6.81 -6.77 8.36
CA GLU A 281 6.81 -8.24 8.30
C GLU A 281 6.87 -8.75 6.86
N ASP A 282 7.13 -7.85 5.91
CA ASP A 282 7.23 -8.18 4.50
C ASP A 282 8.69 -8.45 4.13
N LEU A 283 8.90 -9.45 3.29
CA LEU A 283 10.18 -9.81 2.69
C LEU A 283 10.28 -9.19 1.30
N GLY A 284 11.49 -8.79 0.94
CA GLY A 284 11.76 -8.25 -0.38
C GLY A 284 13.20 -7.85 -0.58
N ARG A 285 13.44 -7.15 -1.67
CA ARG A 285 14.76 -6.68 -2.09
C ARG A 285 14.71 -5.20 -2.40
N THR A 286 15.85 -4.53 -2.27
CA THR A 286 15.98 -3.13 -2.67
C THR A 286 17.06 -2.96 -3.73
N PHE A 287 16.91 -1.94 -4.58
CA PHE A 287 17.89 -1.61 -5.61
C PHE A 287 18.08 -0.09 -5.69
N ASP A 288 19.19 0.31 -6.32
CA ASP A 288 19.44 1.71 -6.62
C ASP A 288 18.49 2.20 -7.74
N GLY A 289 17.72 3.24 -7.47
CA GLY A 289 16.81 3.82 -8.45
C GLY A 289 17.48 4.36 -9.69
N ALA A 290 18.74 4.80 -9.61
CA ALA A 290 19.50 5.25 -10.75
C ALA A 290 19.72 4.14 -11.81
N SER A 291 19.59 2.87 -11.44
CA SER A 291 19.63 1.73 -12.36
C SER A 291 18.36 1.56 -13.21
N CYS A 292 17.27 2.24 -12.86
CA CYS A 292 16.00 2.18 -13.59
C CYS A 292 16.01 3.18 -14.75
N GLY A 293 15.69 2.73 -15.96
CA GLY A 293 15.60 3.59 -17.14
C GLY A 293 14.48 4.65 -17.10
N CYS A 294 13.63 4.68 -16.05
CA CYS A 294 12.52 5.63 -15.93
C CYS A 294 12.94 7.06 -15.51
N GLY A 295 14.22 7.26 -15.16
CA GLY A 295 14.76 8.55 -14.73
C GLY A 295 14.52 8.93 -13.27
N ARG A 296 13.81 8.10 -12.47
CA ARG A 296 13.65 8.28 -11.02
C ARG A 296 14.89 7.75 -10.29
N ALA A 297 15.51 8.57 -9.47
CA ALA A 297 16.73 8.20 -8.73
C ALA A 297 16.44 7.63 -7.31
N THR A 298 15.17 7.60 -6.89
CA THR A 298 14.77 7.10 -5.56
C THR A 298 14.86 5.57 -5.49
N SER A 299 15.14 5.03 -4.30
CA SER A 299 15.29 3.59 -4.07
C SER A 299 14.13 2.78 -4.64
N ILE A 300 14.44 1.61 -5.19
CA ILE A 300 13.47 0.64 -5.69
C ILE A 300 13.23 -0.43 -4.63
N VAL A 301 11.99 -0.89 -4.51
CA VAL A 301 11.62 -2.05 -3.70
C VAL A 301 10.86 -3.09 -4.52
N GLU A 302 11.24 -4.34 -4.35
CA GLU A 302 10.48 -5.51 -4.77
C GLU A 302 9.93 -6.23 -3.55
N ILE A 303 8.65 -6.62 -3.58
CA ILE A 303 7.97 -7.31 -2.50
C ILE A 303 7.84 -8.80 -2.86
N ASP A 304 8.54 -9.65 -2.12
CA ASP A 304 8.50 -11.11 -2.34
C ASP A 304 7.31 -11.77 -1.60
N GLY A 305 6.84 -11.17 -0.50
CA GLY A 305 5.72 -11.69 0.29
C GLY A 305 5.86 -11.36 1.77
N ARG A 306 5.16 -12.11 2.61
CA ARG A 306 5.26 -11.98 4.07
C ARG A 306 6.17 -13.02 4.66
N LEU A 307 6.86 -12.65 5.75
CA LEU A 307 7.58 -13.60 6.61
C LEU A 307 6.58 -14.67 7.07
N PRO A 308 6.84 -15.98 6.82
CA PRO A 308 6.02 -17.05 7.35
C PRO A 308 5.91 -16.89 8.88
N ARG A 309 4.70 -16.91 9.42
CA ARG A 309 4.53 -16.89 10.88
C ARG A 309 5.23 -18.12 11.42
N ALA A 310 6.29 -17.93 12.20
CA ALA A 310 6.79 -19.00 13.04
C ALA A 310 5.60 -19.42 13.92
N GLU A 311 5.12 -20.66 13.79
CA GLU A 311 4.21 -21.24 14.77
C GLU A 311 4.86 -21.06 16.12
N VAL A 312 4.21 -20.34 17.02
CA VAL A 312 4.57 -20.35 18.43
C VAL A 312 4.23 -21.76 18.88
N ARG A 313 5.17 -22.68 18.78
CA ARG A 313 5.09 -23.97 19.49
C ARG A 313 5.07 -23.61 20.96
N GLY A 314 3.88 -23.61 21.54
CA GLY A 314 3.74 -23.45 22.96
C GLY A 314 4.48 -24.57 23.65
N CYS A 315 5.24 -24.25 24.70
CA CYS A 315 5.89 -25.21 25.58
C CYS A 315 4.89 -26.08 26.39
N SER A 316 3.65 -26.25 25.91
CA SER A 316 2.58 -27.02 26.58
C SER A 316 2.40 -28.45 26.08
N ASP A 317 3.17 -28.92 25.08
CA ASP A 317 3.04 -30.29 24.57
C ASP A 317 4.03 -31.29 25.22
N ALA A 318 4.51 -30.97 26.41
CA ALA A 318 5.46 -31.82 27.13
C ALA A 318 4.80 -32.64 28.24
N TYR A 319 3.47 -32.79 28.26
CA TYR A 319 2.78 -33.72 29.18
C TYR A 319 1.50 -34.30 28.53
N SER A 320 1.65 -35.44 27.88
CA SER A 320 0.68 -36.55 27.85
C SER A 320 1.37 -37.82 27.35
#